data_0e8126e4bd826c9d2e8866d0d40a1eeb
#
_entry.id   0e8126e4bd826c9d2e8866d0d40a1eeb
#
_cell.length_a   1.000
_cell.length_b   1.000
_cell.length_c   1.000
_cell.angle_alpha   90.00
_cell.angle_beta   90.00
_cell.angle_gamma   90.00
#
_symmetry.space_group_name_H-M   'P 1'
#
loop_
_entity.id
_entity.type
_entity.pdbx_description
1 polymer ?
#
loop_
_entity_poly.entity_id
_entity_poly.type
_entity_poly.pdbx_seq_one_letter_code
_entity_poly.pdbx_strand_id
1 'polypeptide(L)'
;LRALALHYGLALPVEGDGRLVLEGEGWEALRLQGAFQGEGRLLGEPFRHQGTLSFRKVFALEARVEGRLFDRTYTLEAGLEGGRYWGRYRDSLGSALALFGEGGRYEGEGRAAWPKPLEGLAAVRFQGEGSRYRVVVEGPGARLPLFPPLDLSGEVVGEGERVSGRVGPLTLAGTWGDLALRLRPTPLLVGQVEGEGRLEGGRLLADLRYTSPYAAFPVRVRQGEGVFFLESPYGEGNYRGGVFALRLEGLPLRLLEEARLYGEAVYREGALSGALRLEGRALEARARLRGLAADLEGRLSTPLGTLPLSGAYDPEAGLRLLAGGLRLTYREALRLVGEA
;
A
#
# COMPACT_ATOMS: atom_id res chain seq x y z
N LEU A 1 23.10 13.51 -10.37
CA LEU A 1 21.85 13.86 -9.67
C LEU A 1 22.02 13.81 -8.15
N ARG A 2 22.54 12.71 -7.57
CA ARG A 2 22.79 12.60 -6.12
C ARG A 2 23.69 13.71 -5.59
N ALA A 3 24.80 14.01 -6.25
CA ALA A 3 25.71 15.08 -5.86
C ALA A 3 25.03 16.47 -5.91
N LEU A 4 24.18 16.71 -6.90
CA LEU A 4 23.42 17.95 -7.03
C LEU A 4 22.34 18.05 -5.93
N ALA A 5 21.60 16.97 -5.69
CA ALA A 5 20.62 16.90 -4.61
C ALA A 5 21.26 17.12 -3.24
N LEU A 6 22.41 16.49 -2.96
CA LEU A 6 23.18 16.69 -1.73
C LEU A 6 23.71 18.10 -1.58
N HIS A 7 24.14 18.76 -2.68
CA HIS A 7 24.58 20.15 -2.67
C HIS A 7 23.47 21.12 -2.20
N TYR A 8 22.24 20.82 -2.54
CA TYR A 8 21.05 21.56 -2.09
C TYR A 8 20.42 20.99 -0.81
N GLY A 9 21.09 20.09 -0.11
CA GLY A 9 20.61 19.50 1.14
C GLY A 9 19.48 18.47 0.97
N LEU A 10 19.20 18.03 -0.26
CA LEU A 10 18.19 17.03 -0.56
C LEU A 10 18.83 15.65 -0.59
N ALA A 11 18.73 14.90 0.48
CA ALA A 11 19.16 13.51 0.54
C ALA A 11 18.09 12.60 -0.07
N LEU A 12 18.01 12.55 -1.38
CA LEU A 12 17.13 11.65 -2.09
C LEU A 12 17.85 10.32 -2.39
N PRO A 13 17.21 9.16 -2.25
CA PRO A 13 17.75 7.86 -2.64
C PRO A 13 17.71 7.71 -4.16
N VAL A 14 18.48 8.55 -4.86
CA VAL A 14 18.53 8.65 -6.31
C VAL A 14 19.92 8.26 -6.80
N GLU A 15 19.98 7.26 -7.65
CA GLU A 15 21.17 6.87 -8.39
C GLU A 15 20.91 7.11 -9.88
N GLY A 16 21.89 7.62 -10.61
CA GLY A 16 21.70 7.80 -12.05
C GLY A 16 22.85 8.52 -12.72
N ASP A 17 22.98 8.24 -14.00
CA ASP A 17 23.92 8.86 -14.91
C ASP A 17 23.18 9.82 -15.85
N GLY A 18 23.92 10.81 -16.35
CA GLY A 18 23.36 11.77 -17.28
C GLY A 18 24.43 12.38 -18.17
N ARG A 19 24.04 12.76 -19.37
CA ARG A 19 24.88 13.51 -20.30
C ARG A 19 24.47 14.98 -20.26
N LEU A 20 25.45 15.84 -20.02
CA LEU A 20 25.31 17.29 -20.08
C LEU A 20 26.08 17.80 -21.28
N VAL A 21 25.44 18.59 -22.13
CA VAL A 21 26.05 19.33 -23.23
C VAL A 21 25.93 20.80 -22.88
N LEU A 22 27.05 21.51 -22.82
CA LEU A 22 27.13 22.94 -22.56
C LEU A 22 27.66 23.68 -23.80
N GLU A 23 26.99 24.75 -24.14
CA GLU A 23 27.41 25.70 -25.17
C GLU A 23 27.58 27.07 -24.54
N GLY A 24 28.66 27.79 -24.87
CA GLY A 24 28.98 29.07 -24.23
C GLY A 24 29.61 30.08 -25.20
N GLU A 25 29.27 31.34 -25.02
CA GLU A 25 29.85 32.49 -25.72
C GLU A 25 30.69 33.36 -24.75
N GLY A 26 32.01 33.38 -24.95
CA GLY A 26 32.97 34.30 -24.39
C GLY A 26 32.90 34.63 -22.88
N TRP A 27 34.03 35.12 -22.32
CA TRP A 27 34.09 35.41 -20.88
C TRP A 27 33.45 36.75 -20.46
N GLU A 28 33.35 37.74 -21.36
CA GLU A 28 32.81 39.07 -21.04
C GLU A 28 31.26 39.13 -21.01
N ALA A 29 30.62 38.15 -21.67
CA ALA A 29 29.14 38.00 -21.64
C ALA A 29 28.76 36.52 -21.46
N LEU A 30 29.25 35.92 -20.36
CA LEU A 30 29.05 34.50 -20.09
C LEU A 30 27.55 34.10 -20.23
N ARG A 31 27.26 33.48 -21.36
CA ARG A 31 25.96 32.84 -21.61
C ARG A 31 26.22 31.37 -21.75
N LEU A 32 25.66 30.58 -20.87
CA LEU A 32 25.70 29.13 -20.95
C LEU A 32 24.31 28.66 -21.25
N GLN A 33 24.19 27.78 -22.22
CA GLN A 33 22.97 27.01 -22.45
C GLN A 33 23.37 25.52 -22.51
N GLY A 34 22.55 24.68 -21.96
CA GLY A 34 22.82 23.27 -21.98
C GLY A 34 21.54 22.45 -21.88
N ALA A 35 21.61 21.25 -22.40
CA ALA A 35 20.58 20.24 -22.21
C ALA A 35 21.22 19.03 -21.54
N PHE A 36 20.45 18.38 -20.68
CA PHE A 36 20.85 17.14 -20.05
C PHE A 36 19.75 16.10 -20.18
N GLN A 37 20.16 14.85 -20.26
CA GLN A 37 19.27 13.70 -20.24
C GLN A 37 19.98 12.52 -19.59
N GLY A 38 19.22 11.60 -19.03
CA GLY A 38 19.80 10.40 -18.45
C GLY A 38 18.74 9.48 -17.87
N GLU A 39 19.22 8.43 -17.27
CA GLU A 39 18.41 7.42 -16.59
C GLU A 39 18.92 7.24 -15.16
N GLY A 40 18.07 6.79 -14.26
CA GLY A 40 18.44 6.55 -12.89
C GLY A 40 17.47 5.59 -12.20
N ARG A 41 17.66 5.42 -10.88
CA ARG A 41 16.77 4.64 -10.03
C ARG A 41 16.38 5.45 -8.81
N LEU A 42 15.11 5.39 -8.47
CA LEU A 42 14.53 5.94 -7.25
C LEU A 42 13.91 4.79 -6.46
N LEU A 43 14.39 4.52 -5.25
CA LEU A 43 13.95 3.37 -4.44
C LEU A 43 14.02 2.03 -5.19
N GLY A 44 15.03 1.86 -6.07
CA GLY A 44 15.19 0.67 -6.91
C GLY A 44 14.43 0.67 -8.23
N GLU A 45 13.45 1.55 -8.41
CA GLU A 45 12.64 1.65 -9.62
C GLU A 45 13.26 2.60 -10.65
N PRO A 46 13.18 2.28 -11.96
CA PRO A 46 13.82 3.07 -13.00
C PRO A 46 13.08 4.37 -13.28
N PHE A 47 13.83 5.40 -13.61
CA PHE A 47 13.30 6.66 -14.15
C PHE A 47 14.19 7.23 -15.25
N ARG A 48 13.62 8.12 -16.05
CA ARG A 48 14.33 8.94 -17.04
C ARG A 48 14.20 10.39 -16.68
N HIS A 49 15.25 11.16 -16.96
CA HIS A 49 15.22 12.58 -16.75
C HIS A 49 15.77 13.32 -17.95
N GLN A 50 15.24 14.51 -18.17
CA GLN A 50 15.71 15.47 -19.17
C GLN A 50 15.48 16.88 -18.66
N GLY A 51 16.27 17.82 -19.15
CA GLY A 51 16.09 19.22 -18.80
C GLY A 51 17.04 20.13 -19.54
N THR A 52 16.89 21.40 -19.25
CA THR A 52 17.70 22.47 -19.77
C THR A 52 18.30 23.29 -18.64
N LEU A 53 19.48 23.81 -18.84
CA LEU A 53 20.06 24.79 -17.96
C LEU A 53 20.48 26.00 -18.77
N SER A 54 20.35 27.18 -18.18
CA SER A 54 20.84 28.40 -18.78
C SER A 54 21.45 29.29 -17.70
N PHE A 55 22.47 30.05 -18.10
CA PHE A 55 23.05 31.09 -17.29
C PHE A 55 23.18 32.34 -18.13
N ARG A 56 22.49 33.40 -17.74
CA ARG A 56 22.59 34.73 -18.33
C ARG A 56 22.37 35.75 -17.22
N LYS A 57 23.38 36.06 -16.43
CA LYS A 57 23.31 36.81 -15.16
C LYS A 57 22.65 36.04 -14.02
N VAL A 58 21.64 35.21 -14.31
CA VAL A 58 20.93 34.37 -13.37
C VAL A 58 20.97 32.95 -13.87
N PHE A 59 21.21 32.02 -12.97
CA PHE A 59 21.15 30.59 -13.28
C PHE A 59 19.69 30.13 -13.31
N ALA A 60 19.31 29.49 -14.39
CA ALA A 60 18.01 28.84 -14.54
C ALA A 60 18.18 27.37 -14.95
N LEU A 61 17.38 26.53 -14.37
CA LEU A 61 17.32 25.09 -14.63
C LEU A 61 15.86 24.68 -14.73
N GLU A 62 15.52 23.91 -15.76
CA GLU A 62 14.26 23.22 -15.87
C GLU A 62 14.55 21.72 -16.08
N ALA A 63 13.80 20.87 -15.40
CA ALA A 63 13.95 19.44 -15.47
C ALA A 63 12.58 18.75 -15.51
N ARG A 64 12.51 17.67 -16.29
CA ARG A 64 11.39 16.75 -16.31
C ARG A 64 11.90 15.34 -16.05
N VAL A 65 11.28 14.67 -15.10
CA VAL A 65 11.58 13.29 -14.73
C VAL A 65 10.33 12.46 -14.97
N GLU A 66 10.48 11.36 -15.65
CA GLU A 66 9.43 10.39 -15.89
C GLU A 66 9.90 9.02 -15.42
N GLY A 67 9.08 8.32 -14.69
CA GLY A 67 9.47 7.04 -14.14
C GLY A 67 8.31 6.20 -13.67
N ARG A 68 8.69 5.07 -13.10
CA ARG A 68 7.77 4.17 -12.42
C ARG A 68 8.16 4.11 -10.95
N LEU A 69 7.18 4.10 -10.09
CA LEU A 69 7.37 3.93 -8.65
C LEU A 69 6.28 2.98 -8.14
N PHE A 70 6.67 1.77 -7.75
CA PHE A 70 5.78 0.69 -7.30
C PHE A 70 4.69 0.38 -8.34
N ASP A 71 3.46 0.83 -8.11
CA ASP A 71 2.25 0.53 -8.87
C ASP A 71 1.83 1.64 -9.84
N ARG A 72 2.66 2.69 -10.00
CA ARG A 72 2.31 3.89 -10.76
C ARG A 72 3.42 4.38 -11.66
N THR A 73 3.04 5.03 -12.74
CA THR A 73 3.94 5.89 -13.53
C THR A 73 3.79 7.32 -13.05
N TYR A 74 4.87 8.07 -13.03
CA TYR A 74 4.87 9.45 -12.57
C TYR A 74 5.62 10.38 -13.51
N THR A 75 5.28 11.66 -13.40
CA THR A 75 6.00 12.78 -13.99
C THR A 75 6.30 13.79 -12.89
N LEU A 76 7.55 14.22 -12.81
CA LEU A 76 8.00 15.32 -11.97
C LEU A 76 8.59 16.41 -12.87
N GLU A 77 8.06 17.61 -12.76
CA GLU A 77 8.60 18.81 -13.39
C GLU A 77 9.20 19.68 -12.29
N ALA A 78 10.37 20.22 -12.51
CA ALA A 78 11.06 21.09 -11.54
C ALA A 78 11.78 22.21 -12.24
N GLY A 79 11.86 23.36 -11.59
CA GLY A 79 12.57 24.51 -12.08
C GLY A 79 13.30 25.25 -10.96
N LEU A 80 14.39 25.91 -11.31
CA LEU A 80 15.16 26.79 -10.46
C LEU A 80 15.51 28.05 -11.26
N GLU A 81 15.23 29.23 -10.72
CA GLU A 81 15.62 30.50 -11.31
C GLU A 81 15.84 31.54 -10.20
N GLY A 82 17.01 32.18 -10.19
CA GLY A 82 17.33 33.25 -9.25
C GLY A 82 17.25 32.87 -7.78
N GLY A 83 17.50 31.60 -7.43
CA GLY A 83 17.38 31.09 -6.07
C GLY A 83 15.96 30.67 -5.68
N ARG A 84 14.98 30.88 -6.55
CA ARG A 84 13.63 30.35 -6.40
C ARG A 84 13.52 29.04 -7.14
N TYR A 85 12.87 28.06 -6.53
CA TYR A 85 12.63 26.77 -7.14
C TYR A 85 11.22 26.32 -6.95
N TRP A 86 10.77 25.48 -7.88
CA TRP A 86 9.45 24.89 -7.87
C TRP A 86 9.51 23.43 -8.34
N GLY A 87 8.54 22.67 -7.93
CA GLY A 87 8.34 21.30 -8.38
C GLY A 87 6.86 20.95 -8.52
N ARG A 88 6.52 20.11 -9.49
CA ARG A 88 5.18 19.57 -9.68
C ARG A 88 5.27 18.08 -9.94
N TYR A 89 4.60 17.32 -9.12
CA TYR A 89 4.49 15.86 -9.25
C TYR A 89 3.09 15.48 -9.67
N ARG A 90 2.97 14.54 -10.59
CA ARG A 90 1.72 13.88 -10.98
C ARG A 90 1.97 12.41 -11.22
N ASP A 91 0.97 11.56 -10.96
CA ASP A 91 1.04 10.15 -11.25
C ASP A 91 -0.25 9.59 -11.87
N SER A 92 -0.17 8.32 -12.34
CA SER A 92 -1.27 7.61 -12.99
C SER A 92 -2.42 7.24 -12.04
N LEU A 93 -2.26 7.38 -10.73
CA LEU A 93 -3.29 7.11 -9.72
C LEU A 93 -4.00 8.39 -9.26
N GLY A 94 -3.67 9.55 -9.84
CA GLY A 94 -4.32 10.82 -9.58
C GLY A 94 -3.65 11.68 -8.50
N SER A 95 -2.42 11.34 -8.09
CA SER A 95 -1.64 12.26 -7.25
C SER A 95 -1.28 13.52 -8.01
N ALA A 96 -1.31 14.65 -7.29
CA ALA A 96 -0.84 15.94 -7.77
C ALA A 96 -0.30 16.73 -6.58
N LEU A 97 0.99 17.00 -6.59
CA LEU A 97 1.70 17.75 -5.55
C LEU A 97 2.44 18.92 -6.19
N ALA A 98 2.49 20.04 -5.49
CA ALA A 98 3.27 21.20 -5.88
C ALA A 98 4.20 21.62 -4.73
N LEU A 99 5.38 22.10 -5.09
CA LEU A 99 6.42 22.57 -4.18
C LEU A 99 6.93 23.93 -4.68
N PHE A 100 7.17 24.84 -3.76
CA PHE A 100 7.83 26.12 -4.01
C PHE A 100 8.85 26.39 -2.92
N GLY A 101 9.93 27.08 -3.28
CA GLY A 101 10.95 27.43 -2.30
C GLY A 101 11.85 28.57 -2.75
N GLU A 102 12.52 29.19 -1.77
CA GLU A 102 13.50 30.26 -1.95
C GLU A 102 14.48 30.25 -0.76
N GLY A 103 15.77 30.46 -1.04
CA GLY A 103 16.77 30.64 0.01
C GLY A 103 16.90 29.45 0.97
N GLY A 104 16.67 28.23 0.49
CA GLY A 104 16.76 26.99 1.29
C GLY A 104 15.45 26.65 2.05
N ARG A 105 14.45 27.51 2.06
CA ARG A 105 13.13 27.22 2.61
C ARG A 105 12.19 26.74 1.51
N TYR A 106 11.35 25.77 1.83
CA TYR A 106 10.37 25.25 0.89
C TYR A 106 9.09 24.81 1.59
N GLU A 107 8.04 24.93 0.83
CA GLU A 107 6.72 24.46 1.22
C GLU A 107 5.98 23.89 0.02
N GLY A 108 4.99 23.08 0.27
CA GLY A 108 4.17 22.54 -0.78
C GLY A 108 2.97 21.79 -0.25
N GLU A 109 2.06 21.52 -1.15
CA GLU A 109 0.84 20.82 -0.84
C GLU A 109 0.30 20.07 -2.04
N GLY A 110 -0.70 19.25 -1.80
CA GLY A 110 -1.43 18.56 -2.84
C GLY A 110 -2.15 17.33 -2.34
N ARG A 111 -2.39 16.41 -3.26
CA ARG A 111 -3.05 15.14 -2.98
C ARG A 111 -2.16 14.00 -3.45
N ALA A 112 -2.04 12.96 -2.65
CA ALA A 112 -1.31 11.75 -2.97
C ALA A 112 -2.24 10.52 -2.93
N ALA A 113 -2.22 9.74 -3.98
CA ALA A 113 -2.92 8.45 -4.01
C ALA A 113 -2.17 7.42 -3.19
N TRP A 114 -2.88 6.63 -2.41
CA TRP A 114 -2.30 5.52 -1.69
C TRP A 114 -1.73 4.47 -2.66
N PRO A 115 -0.65 3.77 -2.28
CA PRO A 115 -0.17 2.64 -3.06
C PRO A 115 -1.20 1.49 -3.01
N LYS A 116 -1.38 0.80 -4.14
CA LYS A 116 -2.25 -0.38 -4.18
C LYS A 116 -1.75 -1.46 -3.20
N PRO A 117 -2.65 -2.19 -2.52
CA PRO A 117 -4.09 -2.29 -2.74
C PRO A 117 -4.95 -1.23 -2.04
N LEU A 118 -4.36 -0.25 -1.36
CA LEU A 118 -5.12 0.84 -0.76
C LEU A 118 -5.70 1.75 -1.85
N GLU A 119 -6.90 2.25 -1.61
CA GLU A 119 -7.60 3.18 -2.49
C GLU A 119 -7.89 4.49 -1.78
N GLY A 120 -7.96 5.57 -2.55
CA GLY A 120 -8.24 6.90 -2.05
C GLY A 120 -7.05 7.85 -2.19
N LEU A 121 -7.30 9.09 -1.82
CA LEU A 121 -6.34 10.19 -1.86
C LEU A 121 -6.18 10.75 -0.46
N ALA A 122 -4.94 11.05 -0.09
CA ALA A 122 -4.61 11.83 1.09
C ALA A 122 -4.28 13.26 0.69
N ALA A 123 -4.68 14.24 1.49
CA ALA A 123 -4.10 15.57 1.39
C ALA A 123 -2.71 15.54 2.05
N VAL A 124 -1.75 16.15 1.38
CA VAL A 124 -0.35 16.19 1.84
C VAL A 124 0.10 17.64 1.88
N ARG A 125 0.69 18.03 3.00
CA ARG A 125 1.39 19.30 3.15
C ARG A 125 2.82 19.01 3.58
N PHE A 126 3.77 19.70 3.00
CA PHE A 126 5.17 19.58 3.38
C PHE A 126 5.84 20.94 3.44
N GLN A 127 6.77 21.05 4.35
CA GLN A 127 7.58 22.24 4.57
C GLN A 127 8.97 21.85 5.05
N GLY A 128 9.95 22.68 4.76
CA GLY A 128 11.30 22.42 5.22
C GLY A 128 12.25 23.61 5.05
N GLU A 129 13.44 23.44 5.62
CA GLU A 129 14.55 24.37 5.51
C GLU A 129 15.86 23.58 5.45
N GLY A 130 16.61 23.77 4.37
CA GLY A 130 17.81 22.98 4.09
C GLY A 130 17.48 21.48 3.99
N SER A 131 18.14 20.69 4.84
CA SER A 131 17.92 19.23 4.89
C SER A 131 16.79 18.80 5.84
N ARG A 132 16.19 19.72 6.58
CA ARG A 132 15.09 19.42 7.51
C ARG A 132 13.76 19.56 6.82
N TYR A 133 12.89 18.57 7.02
CA TYR A 133 11.56 18.60 6.43
C TYR A 133 10.51 17.99 7.36
N ARG A 134 9.28 18.39 7.12
CA ARG A 134 8.08 17.91 7.78
C ARG A 134 7.00 17.67 6.73
N VAL A 135 6.41 16.50 6.76
CA VAL A 135 5.30 16.10 5.89
C VAL A 135 4.10 15.76 6.75
N VAL A 136 2.98 16.42 6.53
CA VAL A 136 1.71 16.13 7.19
C VAL A 136 0.81 15.46 6.15
N VAL A 137 0.23 14.34 6.53
CA VAL A 137 -0.67 13.53 5.71
C VAL A 137 -2.05 13.52 6.37
N GLU A 138 -3.07 13.88 5.63
CA GLU A 138 -4.47 13.80 6.05
C GLU A 138 -5.20 12.80 5.15
N GLY A 139 -5.34 11.57 5.64
CA GLY A 139 -5.90 10.44 4.88
C GLY A 139 -6.99 9.68 5.64
N PRO A 140 -8.10 10.33 6.04
CA PRO A 140 -9.10 9.73 6.92
C PRO A 140 -9.95 8.65 6.26
N GLY A 141 -9.83 8.43 4.96
CA GLY A 141 -10.72 7.55 4.20
C GLY A 141 -9.99 6.57 3.30
N ALA A 142 -8.76 6.16 3.63
CA ALA A 142 -8.06 5.11 2.89
C ALA A 142 -8.86 3.80 2.93
N ARG A 143 -9.10 3.20 1.78
CA ARG A 143 -9.90 1.98 1.66
C ARG A 143 -9.04 0.82 1.23
N LEU A 144 -9.08 -0.24 2.01
CA LEU A 144 -8.62 -1.54 1.56
C LEU A 144 -9.87 -2.31 1.10
N PRO A 145 -9.86 -2.96 -0.10
CA PRO A 145 -10.99 -3.75 -0.56
C PRO A 145 -11.50 -4.72 0.50
N LEU A 146 -12.82 -4.78 0.71
CA LEU A 146 -13.50 -5.62 1.71
C LEU A 146 -13.30 -5.19 3.18
N PHE A 147 -12.66 -4.06 3.45
CA PHE A 147 -12.41 -3.59 4.82
C PHE A 147 -13.03 -2.22 5.07
N PRO A 148 -13.31 -1.88 6.33
CA PRO A 148 -13.73 -0.54 6.68
C PRO A 148 -12.64 0.49 6.34
N PRO A 149 -13.00 1.75 6.09
CA PRO A 149 -12.03 2.80 5.83
C PRO A 149 -11.03 2.94 6.98
N LEU A 150 -9.75 3.13 6.61
CA LEU A 150 -8.65 3.33 7.54
C LEU A 150 -8.31 4.82 7.63
N ASP A 151 -8.09 5.32 8.82
CA ASP A 151 -7.48 6.64 9.01
C ASP A 151 -5.95 6.51 8.95
N LEU A 152 -5.39 6.96 7.84
CA LEU A 152 -3.96 7.01 7.60
C LEU A 152 -3.43 8.45 7.70
N SER A 153 -4.00 9.26 8.57
CA SER A 153 -3.48 10.60 8.87
C SER A 153 -2.24 10.52 9.76
N GLY A 154 -1.33 11.46 9.57
CA GLY A 154 -0.10 11.45 10.36
C GLY A 154 0.94 12.45 9.94
N GLU A 155 2.12 12.27 10.48
CA GLU A 155 3.26 13.17 10.27
C GLU A 155 4.56 12.39 10.12
N VAL A 156 5.39 12.86 9.20
CA VAL A 156 6.74 12.37 8.96
C VAL A 156 7.69 13.56 9.01
N VAL A 157 8.76 13.43 9.77
CA VAL A 157 9.82 14.42 9.88
C VAL A 157 11.15 13.81 9.46
N GLY A 158 12.03 14.63 8.93
CA GLY A 158 13.37 14.16 8.56
C GLY A 158 14.42 15.24 8.58
N GLU A 159 15.68 14.79 8.62
CA GLU A 159 16.87 15.62 8.49
C GLU A 159 17.92 14.85 7.69
N GLY A 160 18.23 15.34 6.49
CA GLY A 160 19.07 14.64 5.55
C GLY A 160 18.47 13.30 5.12
N GLU A 161 19.21 12.22 5.32
CA GLU A 161 18.72 10.87 5.03
C GLU A 161 17.82 10.27 6.13
N ARG A 162 17.91 10.81 7.34
CA ARG A 162 17.14 10.31 8.47
C ARG A 162 15.68 10.71 8.36
N VAL A 163 14.81 9.77 8.63
CA VAL A 163 13.36 9.98 8.61
C VAL A 163 12.72 9.25 9.78
N SER A 164 11.72 9.86 10.36
CA SER A 164 10.87 9.23 11.37
C SER A 164 9.47 9.80 11.32
N GLY A 165 8.49 9.03 11.76
CA GLY A 165 7.13 9.52 11.78
C GLY A 165 6.11 8.43 12.01
N ARG A 166 4.87 8.86 11.86
CA ARG A 166 3.71 7.99 12.01
C ARG A 166 2.65 8.37 10.98
N VAL A 167 2.09 7.37 10.33
CA VAL A 167 0.97 7.51 9.40
C VAL A 167 -0.09 6.47 9.79
N GLY A 168 -1.19 6.93 10.37
CA GLY A 168 -2.20 6.06 10.96
C GLY A 168 -1.63 5.09 12.00
N PRO A 169 -1.81 3.78 11.84
CA PRO A 169 -1.25 2.77 12.73
C PRO A 169 0.24 2.48 12.48
N LEU A 170 0.79 2.93 11.35
CA LEU A 170 2.17 2.66 10.95
C LEU A 170 3.11 3.70 11.54
N THR A 171 4.15 3.24 12.26
CA THR A 171 5.30 4.04 12.66
C THR A 171 6.48 3.67 11.79
N LEU A 172 7.28 4.67 11.40
CA LEU A 172 8.47 4.47 10.57
C LEU A 172 9.65 5.24 11.17
N ALA A 173 10.87 4.66 11.06
CA ALA A 173 12.11 5.30 11.46
C ALA A 173 13.30 4.69 10.72
N GLY A 174 14.31 5.50 10.41
CA GLY A 174 15.53 5.02 9.76
C GLY A 174 16.10 6.03 8.79
N THR A 175 16.50 5.53 7.63
CA THR A 175 16.93 6.33 6.48
C THR A 175 16.09 6.01 5.24
N TRP A 176 16.07 6.88 4.24
CA TRP A 176 15.34 6.63 2.99
C TRP A 176 15.71 5.33 2.27
N GLY A 177 16.95 4.85 2.47
CA GLY A 177 17.40 3.57 1.92
C GLY A 177 17.09 2.38 2.80
N ASP A 178 16.75 2.60 4.08
CA ASP A 178 16.55 1.57 5.08
C ASP A 178 15.62 2.05 6.19
N LEU A 179 14.35 1.72 6.08
CA LEU A 179 13.28 2.11 7.00
C LEU A 179 12.81 0.92 7.84
N ALA A 180 12.90 1.04 9.14
CA ALA A 180 12.18 0.18 10.07
C ALA A 180 10.72 0.63 10.14
N LEU A 181 9.81 -0.33 10.05
CA LEU A 181 8.36 -0.14 10.06
C LEU A 181 7.75 -0.90 11.23
N ARG A 182 6.79 -0.31 11.92
CA ARG A 182 6.03 -0.98 12.96
C ARG A 182 4.55 -0.69 12.78
N LEU A 183 3.79 -1.75 12.56
CA LEU A 183 2.32 -1.72 12.52
C LEU A 183 1.77 -2.00 13.91
N ARG A 184 1.08 -1.04 14.50
CA ARG A 184 0.37 -1.21 15.77
C ARG A 184 -0.89 -2.04 15.54
N PRO A 185 -1.48 -2.64 16.59
CA PRO A 185 -2.72 -3.38 16.49
C PRO A 185 -3.75 -2.61 15.68
N THR A 186 -4.11 -3.15 14.52
CA THR A 186 -4.99 -2.51 13.54
C THR A 186 -6.14 -3.45 13.26
N PRO A 187 -7.38 -3.01 13.42
CA PRO A 187 -8.55 -3.83 13.13
C PRO A 187 -8.53 -4.35 11.70
N LEU A 188 -8.74 -5.64 11.53
CA LEU A 188 -8.79 -6.34 10.26
C LEU A 188 -9.83 -7.45 10.35
N LEU A 189 -10.92 -7.38 9.55
CA LEU A 189 -12.07 -8.27 9.67
C LEU A 189 -12.60 -8.30 11.10
N VAL A 190 -12.72 -9.51 11.67
CA VAL A 190 -13.17 -9.77 13.05
C VAL A 190 -12.02 -9.83 14.06
N GLY A 191 -10.82 -9.42 13.67
CA GLY A 191 -9.61 -9.48 14.47
C GLY A 191 -8.76 -8.23 14.31
N GLN A 192 -7.47 -8.40 14.54
CA GLN A 192 -6.47 -7.36 14.39
C GLN A 192 -5.19 -7.91 13.80
N VAL A 193 -4.44 -7.05 13.13
CA VAL A 193 -3.09 -7.33 12.63
C VAL A 193 -2.10 -6.36 13.26
N GLU A 194 -0.93 -6.84 13.63
CA GLU A 194 0.19 -6.08 14.13
C GLU A 194 1.51 -6.69 13.66
N GLY A 195 2.60 -5.97 13.76
CA GLY A 195 3.92 -6.53 13.47
C GLY A 195 4.96 -5.49 13.12
N GLU A 196 6.07 -5.98 12.62
CA GLU A 196 7.23 -5.18 12.28
C GLU A 196 7.71 -5.51 10.87
N GLY A 197 8.36 -4.54 10.23
CA GLY A 197 8.89 -4.72 8.89
C GLY A 197 10.07 -3.80 8.61
N ARG A 198 10.64 -3.98 7.44
CA ARG A 198 11.75 -3.19 6.95
C ARG A 198 11.56 -2.94 5.46
N LEU A 199 11.80 -1.70 5.06
CA LEU A 199 11.87 -1.31 3.66
C LEU A 199 13.31 -0.97 3.34
N GLU A 200 14.00 -1.84 2.61
CA GLU A 200 15.40 -1.70 2.24
C GLU A 200 15.57 -1.73 0.72
N GLY A 201 16.16 -0.69 0.16
CA GLY A 201 16.36 -0.57 -1.30
C GLY A 201 15.07 -0.75 -2.12
N GLY A 202 13.92 -0.30 -1.61
CA GLY A 202 12.61 -0.45 -2.26
C GLY A 202 11.96 -1.82 -2.08
N ARG A 203 12.55 -2.73 -1.29
CA ARG A 203 12.00 -4.05 -0.98
C ARG A 203 11.43 -4.07 0.42
N LEU A 204 10.16 -4.40 0.54
CA LEU A 204 9.48 -4.57 1.82
C LEU A 204 9.61 -6.03 2.29
N LEU A 205 10.02 -6.19 3.54
CA LEU A 205 9.90 -7.43 4.30
C LEU A 205 9.19 -7.11 5.61
N ALA A 206 8.12 -7.82 5.94
CA ALA A 206 7.40 -7.63 7.20
C ALA A 206 6.95 -8.97 7.78
N ASP A 207 7.09 -9.10 9.09
CA ASP A 207 6.56 -10.21 9.88
C ASP A 207 5.36 -9.66 10.68
N LEU A 208 4.17 -10.11 10.30
CA LEU A 208 2.89 -9.69 10.86
C LEU A 208 2.27 -10.84 11.64
N ARG A 209 1.39 -10.51 12.56
CA ARG A 209 0.56 -11.46 13.30
C ARG A 209 -0.89 -11.03 13.20
N TYR A 210 -1.72 -11.92 12.69
CA TYR A 210 -3.17 -11.79 12.79
C TYR A 210 -3.68 -12.46 14.05
N THR A 211 -4.62 -11.84 14.75
CA THR A 211 -5.25 -12.39 15.96
C THR A 211 -6.73 -12.04 15.96
N SER A 212 -7.57 -13.04 16.15
CA SER A 212 -9.01 -12.90 16.30
C SER A 212 -9.55 -13.91 17.31
N PRO A 213 -10.82 -13.84 17.73
CA PRO A 213 -11.44 -14.90 18.53
C PRO A 213 -11.41 -16.28 17.86
N TYR A 214 -11.34 -16.30 16.53
CA TYR A 214 -11.45 -17.53 15.74
C TYR A 214 -10.13 -18.09 15.26
N ALA A 215 -9.10 -17.27 15.11
CA ALA A 215 -7.80 -17.71 14.60
C ALA A 215 -6.68 -16.78 15.05
N ALA A 216 -5.47 -17.34 15.20
CA ALA A 216 -4.25 -16.56 15.38
C ALA A 216 -3.12 -17.21 14.60
N PHE A 217 -2.45 -16.45 13.74
CA PHE A 217 -1.38 -16.98 12.91
C PHE A 217 -0.40 -15.87 12.45
N PRO A 218 0.87 -16.25 12.22
CA PRO A 218 1.85 -15.34 11.64
C PRO A 218 1.64 -15.22 10.12
N VAL A 219 1.97 -14.06 9.58
CA VAL A 219 2.00 -13.79 8.14
C VAL A 219 3.27 -13.05 7.81
N ARG A 220 4.09 -13.60 6.96
CA ARG A 220 5.24 -12.91 6.38
C ARG A 220 4.83 -12.24 5.08
N VAL A 221 5.12 -10.96 4.96
CA VAL A 221 4.87 -10.18 3.74
C VAL A 221 6.20 -9.84 3.11
N ARG A 222 6.34 -10.14 1.83
CA ARG A 222 7.49 -9.74 1.01
C ARG A 222 6.99 -9.00 -0.22
N GLN A 223 7.66 -7.92 -0.57
CA GLN A 223 7.36 -7.16 -1.79
C GLN A 223 8.63 -7.01 -2.61
N GLY A 224 8.50 -7.25 -3.91
CA GLY A 224 9.54 -7.00 -4.91
C GLY A 224 8.92 -6.92 -6.29
N GLU A 225 9.44 -6.04 -7.13
CA GLU A 225 9.02 -5.90 -8.55
C GLU A 225 7.50 -5.68 -8.75
N GLY A 226 6.86 -4.95 -7.81
CA GLY A 226 5.42 -4.66 -7.87
C GLY A 226 4.51 -5.82 -7.48
N VAL A 227 5.07 -6.89 -6.91
CA VAL A 227 4.32 -8.03 -6.39
C VAL A 227 4.46 -8.10 -4.88
N PHE A 228 3.35 -8.30 -4.18
CA PHE A 228 3.35 -8.65 -2.75
C PHE A 228 3.10 -10.14 -2.60
N PHE A 229 3.92 -10.80 -1.82
CA PHE A 229 3.77 -12.18 -1.43
C PHE A 229 3.45 -12.25 0.06
N LEU A 230 2.45 -13.06 0.41
CA LEU A 230 2.06 -13.35 1.77
C LEU A 230 2.31 -14.83 2.03
N GLU A 231 3.01 -15.14 3.09
CA GLU A 231 3.34 -16.52 3.49
C GLU A 231 2.91 -16.75 4.93
N SER A 232 2.28 -17.87 5.18
CA SER A 232 1.87 -18.33 6.48
C SER A 232 2.08 -19.85 6.57
N PRO A 233 2.22 -20.45 7.76
CA PRO A 233 2.20 -21.91 7.90
C PRO A 233 0.92 -22.58 7.37
N TYR A 234 -0.12 -21.77 7.10
CA TYR A 234 -1.43 -22.25 6.69
C TYR A 234 -1.84 -21.82 5.29
N GLY A 235 -0.89 -21.37 4.48
CA GLY A 235 -1.15 -20.99 3.10
C GLY A 235 -0.33 -19.82 2.62
N GLU A 236 -0.57 -19.45 1.38
CA GLU A 236 0.15 -18.43 0.68
C GLU A 236 -0.82 -17.49 -0.07
N GLY A 237 -0.39 -16.27 -0.32
CA GLY A 237 -1.12 -15.31 -1.13
C GLY A 237 -0.19 -14.43 -1.93
N ASN A 238 -0.73 -13.86 -2.97
CA ASN A 238 -0.02 -12.83 -3.72
C ASN A 238 -0.97 -11.72 -4.20
N TYR A 239 -0.42 -10.52 -4.33
CA TYR A 239 -1.10 -9.39 -4.90
C TYR A 239 -0.27 -8.82 -6.05
N ARG A 240 -0.86 -8.75 -7.25
CA ARG A 240 -0.22 -8.20 -8.44
C ARG A 240 -1.26 -7.52 -9.34
N GLY A 241 -1.03 -6.27 -9.70
CA GLY A 241 -1.84 -5.57 -10.71
C GLY A 241 -3.34 -5.50 -10.41
N GLY A 242 -3.75 -5.35 -9.13
CA GLY A 242 -5.16 -5.31 -8.74
C GLY A 242 -5.79 -6.69 -8.49
N VAL A 243 -5.04 -7.76 -8.66
CA VAL A 243 -5.49 -9.13 -8.38
C VAL A 243 -4.83 -9.62 -7.10
N PHE A 244 -5.63 -10.06 -6.14
CA PHE A 244 -5.17 -10.77 -4.95
C PHE A 244 -5.60 -12.23 -5.04
N ALA A 245 -4.65 -13.14 -4.98
CA ALA A 245 -4.90 -14.58 -4.93
C ALA A 245 -4.45 -15.14 -3.58
N LEU A 246 -5.24 -16.02 -3.00
CA LEU A 246 -5.02 -16.66 -1.71
C LEU A 246 -5.26 -18.16 -1.84
N ARG A 247 -4.34 -18.96 -1.29
CA ARG A 247 -4.47 -20.40 -1.11
C ARG A 247 -4.31 -20.74 0.36
N LEU A 248 -5.26 -21.49 0.90
CA LEU A 248 -5.29 -21.93 2.29
C LEU A 248 -5.08 -23.43 2.39
N GLU A 249 -4.22 -23.84 3.31
CA GLU A 249 -3.81 -25.23 3.53
C GLU A 249 -3.98 -25.61 5.01
N GLY A 250 -5.23 -25.66 5.46
CA GLY A 250 -5.55 -26.11 6.81
C GLY A 250 -5.43 -25.04 7.89
N LEU A 251 -5.83 -23.82 7.59
CA LEU A 251 -5.90 -22.73 8.58
C LEU A 251 -6.80 -23.16 9.74
N PRO A 252 -6.25 -23.25 10.98
CA PRO A 252 -7.04 -23.64 12.13
C PRO A 252 -8.02 -22.55 12.53
N LEU A 253 -9.28 -22.92 12.65
CA LEU A 253 -10.35 -22.04 13.11
C LEU A 253 -10.94 -22.57 14.41
N ARG A 254 -11.08 -21.71 15.41
CA ARG A 254 -11.82 -21.97 16.65
C ARG A 254 -13.24 -21.48 16.48
N LEU A 255 -14.13 -22.39 16.14
CA LEU A 255 -15.55 -22.13 16.03
C LEU A 255 -16.28 -22.74 17.26
N LEU A 256 -17.36 -23.47 17.05
CA LEU A 256 -17.96 -24.31 18.09
C LEU A 256 -17.07 -25.50 18.44
N GLU A 257 -16.15 -25.84 17.55
CA GLU A 257 -15.11 -26.84 17.66
C GLU A 257 -13.85 -26.40 16.92
N GLU A 258 -12.77 -27.16 17.02
CA GLU A 258 -11.60 -26.97 16.17
C GLU A 258 -11.88 -27.46 14.76
N ALA A 259 -11.79 -26.57 13.81
CA ALA A 259 -11.97 -26.84 12.39
C ALA A 259 -10.78 -26.34 11.59
N ARG A 260 -10.64 -26.81 10.36
CA ARG A 260 -9.59 -26.40 9.44
C ARG A 260 -10.17 -25.87 8.14
N LEU A 261 -9.67 -24.74 7.68
CA LEU A 261 -10.10 -24.08 6.44
C LEU A 261 -9.06 -24.31 5.33
N TYR A 262 -9.54 -24.79 4.20
CA TYR A 262 -8.77 -25.04 2.98
C TYR A 262 -9.41 -24.32 1.81
N GLY A 263 -8.66 -24.13 0.72
CA GLY A 263 -9.21 -23.71 -0.55
C GLY A 263 -8.49 -22.51 -1.15
N GLU A 264 -9.07 -22.01 -2.20
CA GLU A 264 -8.50 -20.91 -2.99
C GLU A 264 -9.53 -19.81 -3.17
N ALA A 265 -9.06 -18.57 -3.13
CA ALA A 265 -9.87 -17.39 -3.39
C ALA A 265 -9.07 -16.38 -4.22
N VAL A 266 -9.74 -15.77 -5.19
CA VAL A 266 -9.17 -14.70 -6.02
C VAL A 266 -10.08 -13.49 -5.93
N TYR A 267 -9.52 -12.36 -5.56
CA TYR A 267 -10.17 -11.06 -5.60
C TYR A 267 -9.67 -10.28 -6.82
N ARG A 268 -10.59 -9.80 -7.66
CA ARG A 268 -10.31 -8.95 -8.81
C ARG A 268 -11.46 -7.97 -9.01
N GLU A 269 -11.14 -6.68 -9.17
CA GLU A 269 -12.12 -5.63 -9.53
C GLU A 269 -13.38 -5.59 -8.67
N GLY A 270 -13.22 -5.78 -7.35
CA GLY A 270 -14.34 -5.76 -6.42
C GLY A 270 -15.07 -7.10 -6.25
N ALA A 271 -14.69 -8.14 -6.97
CA ALA A 271 -15.33 -9.46 -6.93
C ALA A 271 -14.39 -10.54 -6.38
N LEU A 272 -14.92 -11.38 -5.48
CA LEU A 272 -14.29 -12.60 -4.99
C LEU A 272 -14.80 -13.80 -5.80
N SER A 273 -13.88 -14.69 -6.16
CA SER A 273 -14.21 -15.98 -6.77
C SER A 273 -13.35 -17.07 -6.13
N GLY A 274 -13.83 -18.30 -6.14
CA GLY A 274 -13.09 -19.43 -5.58
C GLY A 274 -13.97 -20.39 -4.80
N ALA A 275 -13.33 -21.31 -4.11
CA ALA A 275 -13.97 -22.31 -3.28
C ALA A 275 -13.19 -22.52 -1.99
N LEU A 276 -13.90 -22.51 -0.87
CA LEU A 276 -13.37 -22.79 0.45
C LEU A 276 -14.00 -24.05 1.00
N ARG A 277 -13.26 -24.80 1.79
CA ARG A 277 -13.72 -26.02 2.46
C ARG A 277 -13.33 -25.95 3.94
N LEU A 278 -14.32 -26.08 4.79
CA LEU A 278 -14.18 -26.19 6.24
C LEU A 278 -14.29 -27.67 6.63
N GLU A 279 -13.34 -28.15 7.38
CA GLU A 279 -13.30 -29.51 7.93
C GLU A 279 -13.20 -29.44 9.45
N GLY A 280 -14.25 -29.87 10.12
CA GLY A 280 -14.33 -30.05 11.55
C GLY A 280 -14.87 -31.44 11.91
N ARG A 281 -14.96 -31.72 13.20
CA ARG A 281 -15.46 -33.01 13.69
C ARG A 281 -16.99 -33.11 13.51
N ALA A 282 -17.70 -32.03 13.82
CA ALA A 282 -19.14 -31.97 13.71
C ALA A 282 -19.60 -31.20 12.46
N LEU A 283 -18.80 -30.27 11.93
CA LEU A 283 -19.16 -29.40 10.81
C LEU A 283 -18.21 -29.59 9.64
N GLU A 284 -18.73 -30.07 8.52
CA GLU A 284 -18.08 -30.01 7.22
C GLU A 284 -18.86 -29.09 6.31
N ALA A 285 -18.20 -28.13 5.69
CA ALA A 285 -18.86 -27.19 4.78
C ALA A 285 -17.98 -26.83 3.58
N ARG A 286 -18.62 -26.53 2.46
CA ARG A 286 -17.99 -25.95 1.26
C ARG A 286 -18.67 -24.63 0.96
N ALA A 287 -17.87 -23.62 0.65
CA ALA A 287 -18.33 -22.32 0.22
C ALA A 287 -17.86 -22.06 -1.20
N ARG A 288 -18.76 -21.68 -2.10
CA ARG A 288 -18.42 -21.19 -3.44
C ARG A 288 -18.59 -19.68 -3.44
N LEU A 289 -17.49 -18.96 -3.64
CA LEU A 289 -17.46 -17.50 -3.64
C LEU A 289 -17.91 -16.95 -5.00
N ARG A 290 -18.81 -15.94 -4.98
CA ARG A 290 -19.30 -15.25 -6.18
C ARG A 290 -19.48 -13.76 -5.88
N GLY A 291 -18.53 -12.94 -6.31
CA GLY A 291 -18.54 -11.53 -5.94
C GLY A 291 -18.33 -11.36 -4.43
N LEU A 292 -19.26 -10.71 -3.75
CA LEU A 292 -19.25 -10.58 -2.29
C LEU A 292 -20.20 -11.61 -1.61
N ALA A 293 -20.83 -12.46 -2.39
CA ALA A 293 -21.73 -13.50 -1.93
C ALA A 293 -21.04 -14.88 -1.91
N ALA A 294 -21.63 -15.83 -1.18
CA ALA A 294 -21.18 -17.22 -1.16
C ALA A 294 -22.38 -18.19 -1.06
N ASP A 295 -22.32 -19.27 -1.83
CA ASP A 295 -23.20 -20.43 -1.65
C ASP A 295 -22.52 -21.41 -0.70
N LEU A 296 -23.25 -21.98 0.24
CA LEU A 296 -22.77 -22.85 1.29
C LEU A 296 -23.48 -24.21 1.22
N GLU A 297 -22.72 -25.27 1.25
CA GLU A 297 -23.22 -26.65 1.31
C GLU A 297 -22.36 -27.42 2.30
N GLY A 298 -22.96 -28.37 3.03
CA GLY A 298 -22.20 -29.15 3.99
C GLY A 298 -23.03 -30.16 4.77
N ARG A 299 -22.47 -30.57 5.90
CA ARG A 299 -23.06 -31.53 6.82
C ARG A 299 -22.77 -31.11 8.26
N LEU A 300 -23.79 -31.23 9.09
CA LEU A 300 -23.70 -31.07 10.54
C LEU A 300 -23.95 -32.42 11.20
N SER A 301 -22.91 -32.99 11.83
CA SER A 301 -23.05 -34.21 12.59
C SER A 301 -23.47 -33.89 14.01
N THR A 302 -24.55 -34.51 14.44
CA THR A 302 -25.11 -34.35 15.79
C THR A 302 -25.18 -35.73 16.47
N PRO A 303 -25.40 -35.81 17.78
CA PRO A 303 -25.65 -37.09 18.46
C PRO A 303 -26.86 -37.84 17.93
N LEU A 304 -27.79 -37.16 17.27
CA LEU A 304 -29.04 -37.74 16.70
C LEU A 304 -28.91 -38.11 15.23
N GLY A 305 -27.74 -37.87 14.61
CA GLY A 305 -27.46 -38.16 13.21
C GLY A 305 -26.86 -36.99 12.44
N THR A 306 -26.65 -37.20 11.15
CA THR A 306 -26.06 -36.17 10.26
C THR A 306 -27.18 -35.42 9.52
N LEU A 307 -27.16 -34.12 9.65
CA LEU A 307 -28.08 -33.20 8.97
C LEU A 307 -27.40 -32.55 7.76
N PRO A 308 -28.02 -32.51 6.59
CA PRO A 308 -27.52 -31.74 5.48
C PRO A 308 -27.58 -30.24 5.83
N LEU A 309 -26.53 -29.53 5.47
CA LEU A 309 -26.40 -28.07 5.64
C LEU A 309 -26.44 -27.44 4.26
N SER A 310 -27.28 -26.45 4.05
CA SER A 310 -27.30 -25.59 2.88
C SER A 310 -27.50 -24.15 3.28
N GLY A 311 -27.03 -23.22 2.46
CA GLY A 311 -27.26 -21.82 2.75
C GLY A 311 -26.55 -20.89 1.79
N ALA A 312 -26.63 -19.62 2.10
CA ALA A 312 -25.98 -18.56 1.35
C ALA A 312 -25.59 -17.41 2.28
N TYR A 313 -24.54 -16.76 1.93
CA TYR A 313 -24.16 -15.45 2.45
C TYR A 313 -24.34 -14.40 1.37
N ASP A 314 -24.98 -13.31 1.71
CA ASP A 314 -25.14 -12.12 0.88
C ASP A 314 -24.84 -10.88 1.72
N PRO A 315 -24.07 -9.89 1.22
CA PRO A 315 -23.70 -8.70 2.00
C PRO A 315 -24.88 -7.90 2.53
N GLU A 316 -26.00 -7.87 1.79
CA GLU A 316 -27.20 -7.12 2.16
C GLU A 316 -28.14 -7.95 3.05
N ALA A 317 -28.31 -9.22 2.71
CA ALA A 317 -29.23 -10.12 3.40
C ALA A 317 -28.60 -10.88 4.59
N GLY A 318 -27.26 -10.90 4.68
CA GLY A 318 -26.50 -11.63 5.69
C GLY A 318 -26.38 -13.13 5.41
N LEU A 319 -26.05 -13.90 6.43
CA LEU A 319 -25.93 -15.36 6.36
C LEU A 319 -27.28 -16.02 6.62
N ARG A 320 -27.62 -16.98 5.76
CA ARG A 320 -28.81 -17.86 5.92
C ARG A 320 -28.36 -19.30 5.81
N LEU A 321 -28.64 -20.11 6.81
CA LEU A 321 -28.29 -21.53 6.85
C LEU A 321 -29.57 -22.34 7.15
N LEU A 322 -29.66 -23.49 6.51
CA LEU A 322 -30.69 -24.51 6.72
C LEU A 322 -30.01 -25.81 7.13
N ALA A 323 -30.42 -26.40 8.23
CA ALA A 323 -29.93 -27.68 8.71
C ALA A 323 -31.09 -28.52 9.23
N GLY A 324 -31.54 -29.49 8.45
CA GLY A 324 -32.80 -30.18 8.74
C GLY A 324 -34.00 -29.20 8.74
N GLY A 325 -34.80 -29.19 9.77
CA GLY A 325 -35.90 -28.22 9.96
C GLY A 325 -35.49 -26.92 10.62
N LEU A 326 -34.19 -26.70 10.89
CA LEU A 326 -33.67 -25.52 11.56
C LEU A 326 -33.24 -24.49 10.53
N ARG A 327 -33.71 -23.25 10.69
CA ARG A 327 -33.27 -22.09 9.93
C ARG A 327 -32.48 -21.12 10.82
N LEU A 328 -31.25 -20.84 10.46
CA LEU A 328 -30.42 -19.89 11.14
C LEU A 328 -30.18 -18.69 10.21
N THR A 329 -30.44 -17.50 10.72
CA THR A 329 -30.15 -16.24 10.00
C THR A 329 -29.29 -15.34 10.88
N TYR A 330 -28.31 -14.74 10.26
CA TYR A 330 -27.42 -13.76 10.88
C TYR A 330 -27.23 -12.57 9.95
N ARG A 331 -27.67 -11.39 10.38
CA ARG A 331 -27.42 -10.12 9.70
C ARG A 331 -26.77 -9.13 10.67
N GLU A 332 -27.50 -8.72 11.68
CA GLU A 332 -27.04 -7.87 12.79
C GLU A 332 -27.12 -8.60 14.13
N ALA A 333 -27.97 -9.60 14.19
CA ALA A 333 -28.14 -10.50 15.31
C ALA A 333 -28.43 -11.92 14.84
N LEU A 334 -28.02 -12.89 15.65
CA LEU A 334 -28.30 -14.29 15.42
C LEU A 334 -29.80 -14.59 15.70
N ARG A 335 -30.51 -15.14 14.71
CA ARG A 335 -31.89 -15.65 14.85
C ARG A 335 -31.90 -17.11 14.48
N LEU A 336 -32.41 -17.94 15.38
CA LEU A 336 -32.65 -19.36 15.17
C LEU A 336 -34.18 -19.60 15.18
N VAL A 337 -34.68 -20.16 14.11
CA VAL A 337 -36.11 -20.55 13.98
C VAL A 337 -36.16 -22.03 13.64
N GLY A 338 -36.87 -22.79 14.44
CA GLY A 338 -37.19 -24.19 14.16
C GLY A 338 -38.59 -24.29 13.57
N GLU A 339 -38.79 -25.07 12.51
CA GLU A 339 -40.07 -25.50 12.02
C GLU A 339 -40.30 -26.91 12.59
N ALA A 340 -41.37 -27.08 13.36
CA ALA A 340 -41.77 -28.34 13.96
C ALA A 340 -42.49 -29.23 12.94
#